data_5c9ae13cf661710853e5f9db2688781c
#
_entry.id   5c9ae13cf661710853e5f9db2688781c
#
_cell.length_a   1.000
_cell.length_b   1.000
_cell.length_c   1.000
_cell.angle_alpha   90.00
_cell.angle_beta   90.00
_cell.angle_gamma   90.00
#
_symmetry.space_group_name_H-M   'P 1'
#
loop_
_entity.id
_entity.type
_entity.pdbx_description
1 polymer ?
#
loop_
_entity_poly.entity_id
_entity_poly.type
_entity_poly.pdbx_seq_one_letter_code
_entity_poly.pdbx_strand_id
1 'polypeptide(L)'
;MAILAPSILSSDFSNLAQQIRLAEMGGADWIHCDVMDGHFVPNITFGPLIVKAARKSTKLPLDVHLMIENPDKYLEDFAEAGANHLLVHYENVVHLNRTINKIKELGMKAGVAINPSTPINVLRYIMEYADSLLIMSVNPGFGGQSFIPNSIEKIKEAVKLREELHTNFLIQVDGGIDAKNIKTLLDAGCDTFIIGSSIFKSDNITAAATELKNLIR
;
A
#
# COMPACT_ATOMS: atom_id res chain seq x y z
N MET A 1 10.62 11.20 -7.05
CA MET A 1 9.86 12.00 -6.05
C MET A 1 9.07 11.00 -5.22
N ALA A 2 9.20 11.07 -3.89
CA ALA A 2 8.54 10.12 -3.00
C ALA A 2 7.01 10.34 -2.94
N ILE A 3 6.26 9.26 -2.77
CA ILE A 3 4.80 9.19 -2.85
C ILE A 3 4.19 9.10 -1.45
N LEU A 4 3.25 9.98 -1.13
CA LEU A 4 2.41 9.89 0.06
C LEU A 4 1.08 9.24 -0.30
N ALA A 5 0.77 8.10 0.33
CA ALA A 5 -0.43 7.31 0.10
C ALA A 5 -1.24 7.14 1.41
N PRO A 6 -2.13 8.08 1.76
CA PRO A 6 -2.99 7.94 2.93
C PRO A 6 -3.89 6.71 2.85
N SER A 7 -3.83 5.81 3.88
CA SER A 7 -4.70 4.64 3.98
C SER A 7 -6.05 5.00 4.60
N ILE A 8 -7.11 4.79 3.81
CA ILE A 8 -8.49 5.03 4.27
C ILE A 8 -8.98 4.04 5.33
N LEU A 9 -8.21 3.00 5.64
CA LEU A 9 -8.53 2.10 6.75
C LEU A 9 -8.72 2.84 8.08
N SER A 10 -8.01 3.95 8.28
CA SER A 10 -8.09 4.76 9.50
C SER A 10 -9.08 5.93 9.40
N SER A 11 -9.77 6.09 8.26
CA SER A 11 -10.72 7.18 8.03
C SER A 11 -12.06 6.95 8.73
N ASP A 12 -12.86 8.01 8.87
CA ASP A 12 -14.28 7.93 9.21
C ASP A 12 -15.08 7.63 7.94
N PHE A 13 -15.58 6.40 7.83
CA PHE A 13 -16.35 5.95 6.66
C PHE A 13 -17.68 6.69 6.49
N SER A 14 -18.24 7.31 7.54
CA SER A 14 -19.44 8.15 7.42
C SER A 14 -19.15 9.45 6.64
N ASN A 15 -17.88 9.86 6.57
CA ASN A 15 -17.39 11.07 5.91
C ASN A 15 -16.26 10.81 4.90
N LEU A 16 -16.18 9.58 4.36
CA LEU A 16 -15.04 9.10 3.54
C LEU A 16 -14.65 10.08 2.42
N ALA A 17 -15.64 10.56 1.65
CA ALA A 17 -15.38 11.47 0.53
C ALA A 17 -14.76 12.81 0.97
N GLN A 18 -15.16 13.33 2.13
CA GLN A 18 -14.59 14.56 2.68
C GLN A 18 -13.16 14.32 3.17
N GLN A 19 -12.92 13.22 3.88
CA GLN A 19 -11.58 12.92 4.41
C GLN A 19 -10.56 12.64 3.31
N ILE A 20 -10.95 11.95 2.24
CA ILE A 20 -10.10 11.78 1.05
C ILE A 20 -9.73 13.15 0.46
N ARG A 21 -10.71 14.07 0.28
CA ARG A 21 -10.41 15.42 -0.23
C ARG A 21 -9.47 16.22 0.67
N LEU A 22 -9.63 16.12 2.00
CA LEU A 22 -8.74 16.79 2.95
C LEU A 22 -7.30 16.25 2.87
N ALA A 23 -7.13 14.94 2.70
CA ALA A 23 -5.82 14.33 2.49
C ALA A 23 -5.20 14.77 1.14
N GLU A 24 -6.00 14.82 0.06
CA GLU A 24 -5.59 15.31 -1.26
C GLU A 24 -5.15 16.79 -1.20
N MET A 25 -5.90 17.65 -0.51
CA MET A 25 -5.52 19.06 -0.26
C MET A 25 -4.22 19.17 0.53
N GLY A 26 -3.89 18.21 1.39
CA GLY A 26 -2.65 18.11 2.14
C GLY A 26 -1.45 17.61 1.33
N GLY A 27 -1.65 17.26 0.04
CA GLY A 27 -0.58 16.83 -0.85
C GLY A 27 -0.41 15.32 -0.95
N ALA A 28 -1.43 14.54 -0.65
CA ALA A 28 -1.46 13.10 -0.98
C ALA A 28 -1.29 12.92 -2.49
N ASP A 29 -0.50 11.92 -2.88
CA ASP A 29 -0.28 11.56 -4.28
C ASP A 29 -1.19 10.41 -4.71
N TRP A 30 -1.44 9.46 -3.81
CA TRP A 30 -2.32 8.30 -3.99
C TRP A 30 -3.29 8.18 -2.83
N ILE A 31 -4.28 7.30 -2.95
CA ILE A 31 -5.15 6.85 -1.85
C ILE A 31 -4.99 5.33 -1.71
N HIS A 32 -4.65 4.87 -0.51
CA HIS A 32 -4.46 3.46 -0.21
C HIS A 32 -5.71 2.83 0.40
N CYS A 33 -6.05 1.60 -0.04
CA CYS A 33 -7.26 0.87 0.34
C CYS A 33 -6.89 -0.53 0.85
N ASP A 34 -6.99 -0.76 2.16
CA ASP A 34 -6.70 -2.04 2.82
C ASP A 34 -7.94 -2.94 2.86
N VAL A 35 -7.98 -3.96 2.01
CA VAL A 35 -9.08 -4.91 1.87
C VAL A 35 -8.77 -6.19 2.65
N MET A 36 -9.65 -6.55 3.59
CA MET A 36 -9.48 -7.70 4.49
C MET A 36 -10.76 -8.53 4.56
N ASP A 37 -10.62 -9.85 4.59
CA ASP A 37 -11.72 -10.82 4.54
C ASP A 37 -11.95 -11.63 5.83
N GLY A 38 -11.13 -11.40 6.85
CA GLY A 38 -11.20 -12.15 8.11
C GLY A 38 -10.61 -13.57 8.05
N HIS A 39 -9.96 -13.96 6.94
CA HIS A 39 -9.29 -15.24 6.77
C HIS A 39 -7.77 -15.08 6.72
N PHE A 40 -7.25 -14.33 5.77
CA PHE A 40 -5.81 -14.06 5.71
C PHE A 40 -5.33 -13.23 6.90
N VAL A 41 -6.15 -12.30 7.38
CA VAL A 41 -5.92 -11.48 8.57
C VAL A 41 -7.14 -11.54 9.50
N PRO A 42 -6.97 -11.37 10.84
CA PRO A 42 -8.06 -11.50 11.81
C PRO A 42 -8.94 -10.24 11.88
N ASN A 43 -9.27 -9.65 10.74
CA ASN A 43 -10.10 -8.45 10.61
C ASN A 43 -10.87 -8.48 9.29
N ILE A 44 -12.06 -7.87 9.26
CA ILE A 44 -12.86 -7.65 8.05
C ILE A 44 -12.99 -6.14 7.87
N THR A 45 -12.71 -5.63 6.66
CA THR A 45 -12.82 -4.20 6.37
C THR A 45 -13.88 -3.90 5.33
N PHE A 46 -13.51 -3.87 4.08
CA PHE A 46 -14.38 -3.51 2.96
C PHE A 46 -13.89 -4.18 1.66
N GLY A 47 -14.68 -4.03 0.61
CA GLY A 47 -14.38 -4.60 -0.70
C GLY A 47 -14.57 -3.60 -1.84
N PRO A 48 -14.82 -4.08 -3.08
CA PRO A 48 -14.92 -3.26 -4.30
C PRO A 48 -15.91 -2.09 -4.20
N LEU A 49 -16.98 -2.22 -3.41
CA LEU A 49 -17.98 -1.14 -3.21
C LEU A 49 -17.37 0.13 -2.63
N ILE A 50 -16.49 -0.02 -1.62
CA ILE A 50 -15.83 1.14 -0.99
C ILE A 50 -14.72 1.68 -1.89
N VAL A 51 -13.97 0.82 -2.59
CA VAL A 51 -13.00 1.25 -3.61
C VAL A 51 -13.69 2.10 -4.69
N LYS A 52 -14.87 1.68 -5.15
CA LYS A 52 -15.69 2.45 -6.10
C LYS A 52 -16.18 3.78 -5.52
N ALA A 53 -16.50 3.83 -4.23
CA ALA A 53 -16.86 5.08 -3.54
C ALA A 53 -15.65 6.03 -3.43
N ALA A 54 -14.47 5.51 -3.07
CA ALA A 54 -13.22 6.26 -3.08
C ALA A 54 -12.90 6.80 -4.48
N ARG A 55 -13.05 5.99 -5.53
CA ARG A 55 -12.86 6.42 -6.94
C ARG A 55 -13.74 7.61 -7.31
N LYS A 56 -14.97 7.66 -6.84
CA LYS A 56 -15.88 8.80 -7.09
C LYS A 56 -15.45 10.08 -6.36
N SER A 57 -14.66 9.95 -5.32
CA SER A 57 -14.28 11.05 -4.42
C SER A 57 -13.00 11.76 -4.80
N THR A 58 -12.14 11.14 -5.63
CA THR A 58 -10.83 11.69 -6.03
C THR A 58 -10.46 11.30 -7.45
N LYS A 59 -9.47 11.97 -8.03
CA LYS A 59 -8.79 11.60 -9.29
C LYS A 59 -7.42 10.98 -9.06
N LEU A 60 -6.92 10.98 -7.83
CA LEU A 60 -5.64 10.38 -7.48
C LEU A 60 -5.66 8.87 -7.76
N PRO A 61 -4.52 8.23 -8.06
CA PRO A 61 -4.43 6.78 -8.15
C PRO A 61 -4.93 6.10 -6.87
N LEU A 62 -5.74 5.04 -7.04
CA LEU A 62 -6.13 4.14 -5.96
C LEU A 62 -5.19 2.94 -5.94
N ASP A 63 -4.49 2.78 -4.82
CA ASP A 63 -3.57 1.69 -4.53
C ASP A 63 -4.28 0.70 -3.59
N VAL A 64 -4.67 -0.45 -4.12
CA VAL A 64 -5.55 -1.41 -3.42
C VAL A 64 -4.74 -2.61 -2.96
N HIS A 65 -4.70 -2.83 -1.65
CA HIS A 65 -3.96 -3.90 -1.00
C HIS A 65 -4.90 -5.01 -0.54
N LEU A 66 -4.74 -6.21 -1.13
CA LEU A 66 -5.58 -7.36 -0.88
C LEU A 66 -4.98 -8.27 0.19
N MET A 67 -5.46 -8.14 1.41
CA MET A 67 -5.21 -9.07 2.53
C MET A 67 -6.38 -10.07 2.64
N ILE A 68 -6.59 -10.84 1.56
CA ILE A 68 -7.71 -11.78 1.42
C ILE A 68 -7.24 -13.12 0.90
N GLU A 69 -7.96 -14.19 1.20
CA GLU A 69 -7.76 -15.50 0.56
C GLU A 69 -8.25 -15.48 -0.89
N ASN A 70 -7.55 -16.24 -1.75
CA ASN A 70 -7.91 -16.40 -3.17
C ASN A 70 -8.18 -15.08 -3.92
N PRO A 71 -7.25 -14.10 -3.91
CA PRO A 71 -7.44 -12.79 -4.54
C PRO A 71 -7.74 -12.89 -6.04
N ASP A 72 -7.30 -13.94 -6.73
CA ASP A 72 -7.56 -14.20 -8.16
C ASP A 72 -9.04 -14.13 -8.53
N LYS A 73 -9.96 -14.42 -7.59
CA LYS A 73 -11.41 -14.37 -7.82
C LYS A 73 -11.98 -12.96 -7.94
N TYR A 74 -11.26 -11.96 -7.48
CA TYR A 74 -11.76 -10.58 -7.30
C TYR A 74 -11.00 -9.54 -8.13
N LEU A 75 -10.00 -9.95 -8.93
CA LEU A 75 -9.15 -9.03 -9.69
C LEU A 75 -9.99 -8.15 -10.65
N GLU A 76 -10.97 -8.75 -11.32
CA GLU A 76 -11.88 -8.05 -12.24
C GLU A 76 -12.78 -7.05 -11.49
N ASP A 77 -13.31 -7.45 -10.32
CA ASP A 77 -14.16 -6.57 -9.49
C ASP A 77 -13.41 -5.30 -9.04
N PHE A 78 -12.13 -5.44 -8.66
CA PHE A 78 -11.31 -4.29 -8.27
C PHE A 78 -10.89 -3.42 -9.45
N ALA A 79 -10.65 -4.00 -10.63
CA ALA A 79 -10.44 -3.23 -11.86
C ALA A 79 -11.68 -2.39 -12.21
N GLU A 80 -12.87 -2.99 -12.17
CA GLU A 80 -14.15 -2.31 -12.40
C GLU A 80 -14.46 -1.26 -11.32
N ALA A 81 -14.02 -1.47 -10.09
CA ALA A 81 -14.14 -0.50 -9.02
C ALA A 81 -13.23 0.73 -9.21
N GLY A 82 -12.25 0.65 -10.12
CA GLY A 82 -11.37 1.76 -10.49
C GLY A 82 -10.03 1.77 -9.74
N ALA A 83 -9.54 0.61 -9.30
CA ALA A 83 -8.18 0.44 -8.81
C ALA A 83 -7.16 0.76 -9.92
N ASN A 84 -6.09 1.48 -9.58
CA ASN A 84 -4.97 1.77 -10.48
C ASN A 84 -3.80 0.84 -10.24
N HIS A 85 -3.57 0.51 -8.95
CA HIS A 85 -2.60 -0.44 -8.48
C HIS A 85 -3.31 -1.52 -7.69
N LEU A 86 -2.90 -2.78 -7.82
CA LEU A 86 -3.45 -3.88 -7.06
C LEU A 86 -2.31 -4.72 -6.51
N LEU A 87 -2.26 -4.85 -5.18
CA LEU A 87 -1.23 -5.58 -4.46
C LEU A 87 -1.81 -6.86 -3.87
N VAL A 88 -1.12 -7.97 -4.07
CA VAL A 88 -1.47 -9.28 -3.50
C VAL A 88 -0.31 -9.81 -2.66
N HIS A 89 -0.62 -10.54 -1.60
CA HIS A 89 0.39 -11.13 -0.73
C HIS A 89 1.07 -12.33 -1.38
N TYR A 90 2.41 -12.37 -1.31
CA TYR A 90 3.22 -13.53 -1.69
C TYR A 90 2.78 -14.80 -0.96
N GLU A 91 2.42 -14.67 0.31
CA GLU A 91 2.18 -15.78 1.23
C GLU A 91 0.88 -16.55 0.94
N ASN A 92 -0.07 -15.96 0.21
CA ASN A 92 -1.38 -16.58 -0.03
C ASN A 92 -1.72 -16.79 -1.50
N VAL A 93 -0.79 -16.53 -2.43
CA VAL A 93 -0.99 -16.72 -3.87
C VAL A 93 -0.08 -17.81 -4.41
N VAL A 94 -0.66 -18.98 -4.71
CA VAL A 94 0.10 -20.17 -5.16
C VAL A 94 0.79 -19.96 -6.51
N HIS A 95 0.12 -19.26 -7.45
CA HIS A 95 0.63 -19.01 -8.81
C HIS A 95 0.85 -17.52 -9.05
N LEU A 96 1.71 -16.91 -8.23
CA LEU A 96 1.89 -15.46 -8.18
C LEU A 96 2.22 -14.82 -9.55
N ASN A 97 3.05 -15.47 -10.37
CA ASN A 97 3.35 -14.96 -11.72
C ASN A 97 2.08 -14.84 -12.60
N ARG A 98 1.19 -15.84 -12.56
CA ARG A 98 -0.08 -15.80 -13.28
C ARG A 98 -0.95 -14.64 -12.78
N THR A 99 -1.06 -14.47 -11.46
CA THR A 99 -1.86 -13.40 -10.83
C THR A 99 -1.33 -12.01 -11.21
N ILE A 100 -0.01 -11.78 -11.14
CA ILE A 100 0.63 -10.52 -11.53
C ILE A 100 0.34 -10.19 -13.01
N ASN A 101 0.47 -11.16 -13.92
CA ASN A 101 0.17 -10.94 -15.33
C ASN A 101 -1.33 -10.64 -15.54
N LYS A 102 -2.24 -11.35 -14.86
CA LYS A 102 -3.68 -11.09 -14.96
C LYS A 102 -4.05 -9.69 -14.48
N ILE A 103 -3.44 -9.18 -13.39
CA ILE A 103 -3.64 -7.80 -12.93
C ILE A 103 -3.24 -6.81 -14.02
N LYS A 104 -2.11 -7.03 -14.68
CA LYS A 104 -1.64 -6.18 -15.79
C LYS A 104 -2.54 -6.25 -17.03
N GLU A 105 -3.04 -7.44 -17.39
CA GLU A 105 -4.01 -7.62 -18.47
C GLU A 105 -5.31 -6.84 -18.23
N LEU A 106 -5.70 -6.67 -16.98
CA LEU A 106 -6.86 -5.85 -16.57
C LEU A 106 -6.57 -4.34 -16.56
N GLY A 107 -5.37 -3.92 -16.96
CA GLY A 107 -4.98 -2.51 -17.08
C GLY A 107 -4.50 -1.86 -15.78
N MET A 108 -4.31 -2.63 -14.72
CA MET A 108 -3.78 -2.14 -13.45
C MET A 108 -2.27 -2.36 -13.35
N LYS A 109 -1.60 -1.59 -12.49
CA LYS A 109 -0.24 -1.88 -12.02
C LYS A 109 -0.28 -3.00 -10.99
N ALA A 110 0.62 -3.97 -11.11
CA ALA A 110 0.65 -5.16 -10.25
C ALA A 110 1.74 -5.05 -9.19
N GLY A 111 1.36 -5.21 -7.92
CA GLY A 111 2.30 -5.22 -6.80
C GLY A 111 2.28 -6.52 -6.01
N VAL A 112 3.40 -6.80 -5.37
CA VAL A 112 3.56 -7.92 -4.43
C VAL A 112 3.72 -7.37 -3.03
N ALA A 113 2.94 -7.87 -2.07
CA ALA A 113 3.08 -7.55 -0.65
C ALA A 113 3.71 -8.72 0.11
N ILE A 114 4.49 -8.41 1.15
CA ILE A 114 5.09 -9.41 2.05
C ILE A 114 4.93 -9.04 3.51
N ASN A 115 4.70 -10.05 4.34
CA ASN A 115 4.64 -9.95 5.79
C ASN A 115 6.02 -9.59 6.40
N PRO A 116 6.06 -9.10 7.66
CA PRO A 116 7.32 -8.78 8.32
C PRO A 116 8.32 -9.93 8.38
N SER A 117 7.84 -11.18 8.52
CA SER A 117 8.69 -12.38 8.61
C SER A 117 9.14 -12.96 7.27
N THR A 118 8.58 -12.53 6.14
CA THR A 118 8.93 -13.06 4.80
C THR A 118 10.19 -12.38 4.27
N PRO A 119 11.25 -13.13 3.92
CA PRO A 119 12.49 -12.53 3.44
C PRO A 119 12.37 -12.03 1.99
N ILE A 120 13.16 -11.01 1.63
CA ILE A 120 13.15 -10.39 0.29
C ILE A 120 13.59 -11.35 -0.83
N ASN A 121 14.51 -12.26 -0.55
CA ASN A 121 15.11 -13.13 -1.57
C ASN A 121 14.13 -14.10 -2.24
N VAL A 122 12.99 -14.42 -1.59
CA VAL A 122 11.94 -15.26 -2.20
C VAL A 122 11.27 -14.59 -3.40
N LEU A 123 11.42 -13.28 -3.54
CA LEU A 123 10.79 -12.49 -4.58
C LEU A 123 11.62 -12.36 -5.85
N ARG A 124 12.87 -12.87 -5.87
CA ARG A 124 13.82 -12.64 -6.95
C ARG A 124 13.24 -12.89 -8.35
N TYR A 125 12.49 -13.97 -8.51
CA TYR A 125 11.95 -14.38 -9.82
C TYR A 125 10.60 -13.74 -10.18
N ILE A 126 10.00 -12.98 -9.26
CA ILE A 126 8.71 -12.31 -9.53
C ILE A 126 8.86 -10.81 -9.71
N MET A 127 9.88 -10.19 -9.11
CA MET A 127 10.03 -8.72 -9.16
C MET A 127 10.43 -8.17 -10.53
N GLU A 128 10.82 -9.00 -11.47
CA GLU A 128 10.97 -8.61 -12.88
C GLU A 128 9.62 -8.31 -13.55
N TYR A 129 8.54 -8.88 -13.04
CA TYR A 129 7.18 -8.74 -13.58
C TYR A 129 6.31 -7.76 -12.79
N ALA A 130 6.65 -7.48 -11.53
CA ALA A 130 5.86 -6.60 -10.67
C ALA A 130 6.26 -5.13 -10.84
N ASP A 131 5.28 -4.24 -10.68
CA ASP A 131 5.49 -2.78 -10.72
C ASP A 131 5.83 -2.21 -9.34
N SER A 132 5.50 -2.93 -8.24
CA SER A 132 5.80 -2.50 -6.87
C SER A 132 5.97 -3.68 -5.90
N LEU A 133 6.73 -3.43 -4.83
CA LEU A 133 6.89 -4.29 -3.67
C LEU A 133 6.41 -3.55 -2.42
N LEU A 134 5.39 -4.08 -1.75
CA LEU A 134 4.92 -3.58 -0.47
C LEU A 134 5.54 -4.39 0.67
N ILE A 135 6.30 -3.72 1.52
CA ILE A 135 6.88 -4.28 2.74
C ILE A 135 5.98 -3.91 3.91
N MET A 136 5.35 -4.90 4.53
CA MET A 136 4.63 -4.68 5.77
C MET A 136 5.60 -4.39 6.90
N SER A 137 5.45 -3.24 7.55
CA SER A 137 6.21 -2.83 8.73
C SER A 137 5.43 -2.97 10.05
N VAL A 138 4.29 -3.63 9.97
CA VAL A 138 3.48 -4.17 11.08
C VAL A 138 2.93 -5.53 10.66
N ASN A 139 2.38 -6.33 11.58
CA ASN A 139 1.58 -7.48 11.17
C ASN A 139 0.26 -7.00 10.53
N PRO A 140 -0.09 -7.46 9.32
CA PRO A 140 -1.33 -7.05 8.66
C PRO A 140 -2.57 -7.31 9.51
N GLY A 141 -3.62 -6.46 9.36
CA GLY A 141 -4.92 -6.67 9.98
C GLY A 141 -5.49 -5.47 10.73
N PHE A 142 -4.67 -4.63 11.35
CA PHE A 142 -5.15 -3.50 12.15
C PHE A 142 -4.31 -2.24 11.92
N GLY A 143 -4.96 -1.08 11.91
CA GLY A 143 -4.28 0.21 11.90
C GLY A 143 -3.74 0.62 13.28
N GLY A 144 -2.80 1.58 13.32
CA GLY A 144 -2.29 2.18 14.55
C GLY A 144 -1.31 1.31 15.34
N GLN A 145 -0.72 0.30 14.73
CA GLN A 145 0.31 -0.55 15.34
C GLN A 145 1.69 0.15 15.36
N SER A 146 2.55 -0.33 16.25
CA SER A 146 3.94 0.14 16.34
C SER A 146 4.78 -0.39 15.17
N PHE A 147 5.62 0.47 14.61
CA PHE A 147 6.56 0.15 13.54
C PHE A 147 7.54 -0.96 13.95
N ILE A 148 7.77 -1.93 13.09
CA ILE A 148 8.76 -3.01 13.28
C ILE A 148 10.11 -2.56 12.69
N PRO A 149 11.16 -2.31 13.52
CA PRO A 149 12.42 -1.70 13.06
C PRO A 149 13.17 -2.49 11.98
N ASN A 150 13.07 -3.83 11.98
CA ASN A 150 13.72 -4.67 10.98
C ASN A 150 13.24 -4.41 9.54
N SER A 151 12.10 -3.72 9.36
CA SER A 151 11.60 -3.32 8.04
C SER A 151 12.56 -2.38 7.31
N ILE A 152 13.39 -1.62 8.02
CA ILE A 152 14.42 -0.75 7.43
C ILE A 152 15.45 -1.58 6.68
N GLU A 153 15.91 -2.69 7.25
CA GLU A 153 16.87 -3.57 6.58
C GLU A 153 16.23 -4.26 5.36
N LYS A 154 14.95 -4.65 5.45
CA LYS A 154 14.21 -5.20 4.30
C LYS A 154 14.07 -4.19 3.15
N ILE A 155 13.90 -2.89 3.43
CA ILE A 155 13.90 -1.85 2.40
C ILE A 155 15.26 -1.83 1.68
N LYS A 156 16.37 -1.84 2.42
CA LYS A 156 17.73 -1.86 1.84
C LYS A 156 17.98 -3.13 0.99
N GLU A 157 17.51 -4.29 1.47
CA GLU A 157 17.58 -5.54 0.71
C GLU A 157 16.74 -5.45 -0.59
N ALA A 158 15.56 -4.80 -0.54
CA ALA A 158 14.73 -4.58 -1.72
C ALA A 158 15.39 -3.62 -2.73
N VAL A 159 16.05 -2.56 -2.26
CA VAL A 159 16.87 -1.66 -3.12
C VAL A 159 17.95 -2.45 -3.83
N LYS A 160 18.71 -3.27 -3.07
CA LYS A 160 19.75 -4.13 -3.65
C LYS A 160 19.19 -5.11 -4.68
N LEU A 161 18.05 -5.75 -4.38
CA LEU A 161 17.38 -6.65 -5.33
C LEU A 161 16.96 -5.91 -6.60
N ARG A 162 16.41 -4.68 -6.48
CA ARG A 162 16.03 -3.83 -7.61
C ARG A 162 17.20 -3.49 -8.52
N GLU A 163 18.36 -3.18 -7.93
CA GLU A 163 19.61 -2.91 -8.65
C GLU A 163 20.14 -4.17 -9.35
N GLU A 164 20.19 -5.31 -8.67
CA GLU A 164 20.64 -6.60 -9.23
C GLU A 164 19.79 -7.07 -10.42
N LEU A 165 18.48 -6.83 -10.37
CA LEU A 165 17.53 -7.18 -11.44
C LEU A 165 17.46 -6.13 -12.55
N HIS A 166 18.12 -4.97 -12.40
CA HIS A 166 18.03 -3.84 -13.33
C HIS A 166 16.58 -3.41 -13.62
N THR A 167 15.74 -3.43 -12.59
CA THR A 167 14.31 -3.07 -12.64
C THR A 167 14.03 -1.75 -11.94
N ASN A 168 12.80 -1.24 -12.09
CA ASN A 168 12.37 0.04 -11.51
C ASN A 168 11.08 -0.09 -10.70
N PHE A 169 10.83 -1.25 -10.08
CA PHE A 169 9.66 -1.39 -9.22
C PHE A 169 9.71 -0.43 -8.03
N LEU A 170 8.56 0.09 -7.62
CA LEU A 170 8.46 0.96 -6.46
C LEU A 170 8.55 0.14 -5.17
N ILE A 171 9.29 0.63 -4.19
CA ILE A 171 9.36 0.06 -2.84
C ILE A 171 8.38 0.85 -1.96
N GLN A 172 7.35 0.17 -1.50
CA GLN A 172 6.31 0.72 -0.63
C GLN A 172 6.46 0.17 0.79
N VAL A 173 6.09 0.95 1.79
CA VAL A 173 6.07 0.52 3.19
C VAL A 173 4.74 0.90 3.81
N ASP A 174 4.14 -0.05 4.56
CA ASP A 174 2.88 0.13 5.27
C ASP A 174 2.98 -0.34 6.73
N GLY A 175 2.60 0.56 7.64
CA GLY A 175 2.41 0.27 9.05
C GLY A 175 3.31 1.05 10.00
N GLY A 176 2.70 1.74 10.96
CA GLY A 176 3.40 2.43 12.04
C GLY A 176 4.28 3.60 11.60
N ILE A 177 4.00 4.20 10.44
CA ILE A 177 4.76 5.32 9.89
C ILE A 177 4.23 6.64 10.45
N ASP A 178 5.15 7.49 10.90
CA ASP A 178 4.89 8.83 11.42
C ASP A 178 6.03 9.80 11.07
N ALA A 179 5.92 11.05 11.52
CA ALA A 179 6.93 12.09 11.30
C ALA A 179 8.32 11.76 11.88
N LYS A 180 8.41 10.81 12.85
CA LYS A 180 9.68 10.46 13.52
C LYS A 180 10.50 9.46 12.70
N ASN A 181 9.84 8.56 11.94
CA ASN A 181 10.52 7.49 11.23
C ASN A 181 10.50 7.63 9.70
N ILE A 182 9.61 8.44 9.12
CA ILE A 182 9.41 8.56 7.67
C ILE A 182 10.71 8.94 6.93
N LYS A 183 11.53 9.84 7.51
CA LYS A 183 12.79 10.24 6.89
C LYS A 183 13.82 9.11 6.86
N THR A 184 13.89 8.31 7.92
CA THR A 184 14.76 7.12 7.97
C THR A 184 14.37 6.11 6.90
N LEU A 185 13.06 5.95 6.64
CA LEU A 185 12.56 5.05 5.58
C LEU A 185 12.89 5.60 4.19
N LEU A 186 12.76 6.92 3.99
CA LEU A 186 13.16 7.59 2.75
C LEU A 186 14.66 7.37 2.48
N ASP A 187 15.50 7.61 3.49
CA ASP A 187 16.95 7.46 3.39
C ASP A 187 17.36 5.98 3.15
N ALA A 188 16.54 5.01 3.58
CA ALA A 188 16.73 3.60 3.29
C ALA A 188 16.35 3.21 1.85
N GLY A 189 15.65 4.08 1.10
CA GLY A 189 15.27 3.89 -0.30
C GLY A 189 13.80 3.53 -0.53
N CYS A 190 12.92 3.82 0.43
CA CYS A 190 11.47 3.70 0.25
C CYS A 190 10.96 4.79 -0.72
N ASP A 191 10.11 4.38 -1.68
CA ASP A 191 9.53 5.27 -2.69
C ASP A 191 8.11 5.71 -2.31
N THR A 192 7.33 4.86 -1.61
CA THR A 192 5.91 5.11 -1.29
C THR A 192 5.61 4.82 0.18
N PHE A 193 5.01 5.79 0.85
CA PHE A 193 4.71 5.76 2.27
C PHE A 193 3.21 5.65 2.49
N ILE A 194 2.75 4.49 2.99
CA ILE A 194 1.35 4.23 3.29
C ILE A 194 1.11 4.60 4.75
N ILE A 195 0.26 5.61 4.99
CA ILE A 195 0.08 6.21 6.32
C ILE A 195 -1.41 6.38 6.61
N GLY A 196 -1.90 5.66 7.62
CA GLY A 196 -3.30 5.72 8.04
C GLY A 196 -3.51 6.65 9.23
N SER A 197 -3.26 6.14 10.43
CA SER A 197 -3.62 6.78 11.70
C SER A 197 -2.97 8.15 11.93
N SER A 198 -1.71 8.32 11.52
CA SER A 198 -1.00 9.61 11.68
C SER A 198 -1.65 10.74 10.87
N ILE A 199 -2.45 10.42 9.84
CA ILE A 199 -3.18 11.38 9.02
C ILE A 199 -4.64 11.48 9.48
N PHE A 200 -5.40 10.37 9.44
CA PHE A 200 -6.85 10.41 9.59
C PHE A 200 -7.34 10.51 11.05
N LYS A 201 -6.48 10.23 12.05
CA LYS A 201 -6.81 10.42 13.48
C LYS A 201 -6.25 11.73 14.04
N SER A 202 -5.66 12.58 13.20
CA SER A 202 -5.24 13.93 13.59
C SER A 202 -6.44 14.88 13.65
N ASP A 203 -6.34 15.93 14.45
CA ASP A 203 -7.34 17.00 14.52
C ASP A 203 -7.48 17.78 13.19
N ASN A 204 -6.43 17.75 12.36
CA ASN A 204 -6.40 18.41 11.06
C ASN A 204 -5.71 17.52 10.01
N ILE A 205 -6.50 16.78 9.24
CA ILE A 205 -6.04 15.85 8.20
C ILE A 205 -5.14 16.54 7.18
N THR A 206 -5.55 17.72 6.69
CA THR A 206 -4.78 18.48 5.69
C THR A 206 -3.41 18.90 6.22
N ALA A 207 -3.34 19.41 7.45
CA ALA A 207 -2.06 19.81 8.07
C ALA A 207 -1.14 18.61 8.29
N ALA A 208 -1.68 17.48 8.79
CA ALA A 208 -0.91 16.26 9.01
C ALA A 208 -0.36 15.67 7.70
N ALA A 209 -1.18 15.62 6.64
CA ALA A 209 -0.73 15.18 5.32
C ALA A 209 0.35 16.11 4.75
N THR A 210 0.18 17.45 4.90
CA THR A 210 1.16 18.44 4.44
C THR A 210 2.51 18.29 5.17
N GLU A 211 2.49 18.11 6.48
CA GLU A 211 3.70 17.87 7.27
C GLU A 211 4.47 16.65 6.75
N LEU A 212 3.79 15.51 6.66
CA LEU A 212 4.41 14.26 6.19
C LEU A 212 4.90 14.36 4.75
N LYS A 213 4.14 15.02 3.87
CA LYS A 213 4.55 15.24 2.47
C LYS A 213 5.82 16.09 2.38
N ASN A 214 5.97 17.12 3.24
CA ASN A 214 7.16 17.95 3.26
C ASN A 214 8.42 17.21 3.73
N LEU A 215 8.27 16.19 4.59
CA LEU A 215 9.39 15.36 5.07
C LEU A 215 9.96 14.41 4.00
N ILE A 216 9.22 14.15 2.94
CA ILE A 216 9.61 13.22 1.85
C ILE A 216 9.83 13.93 0.48
N ARG A 217 9.91 15.25 0.49
CA ARG A 217 10.22 16.06 -0.71
C ARG A 217 11.69 16.10 -1.06
#